data_c3e392442fa4587f990a00a5744c527b
#
_entry.id   c3e392442fa4587f990a00a5744c527b
#
_cell.length_a   1.000
_cell.length_b   1.000
_cell.length_c   1.000
_cell.angle_alpha   90.00
_cell.angle_beta   90.00
_cell.angle_gamma   90.00
#
_symmetry.space_group_name_H-M   'P 1'
#
loop_
_entity.id
_entity.type
_entity.pdbx_description
1 polymer ?
#
loop_
_entity_poly.entity_id
_entity_poly.type
_entity_poly.pdbx_seq_one_letter_code
_entity_poly.pdbx_strand_id
1 'polypeptide(L)'
;MSTMGKEKKEKKEKKREREEDPDKAARKAAKKAAKAAAQSAAADEKRDGSAADVAPGVTFETFDAAPFSQAVQALLTAKGFTAPSMIQQHAWPVACAGKDAIAVAKTGSGKTLAFLLPILHRMETAAASSDGFTASSSIPEPDALILAPTRELALQIHAEADKFGAATRASAVAVYGGAPMHKQKEELTAAHAGKKRGATTGTVVVATPGRLCDLMKQGSLSLKRCAFITLDEADRMLEMGFEPQLKEIFGELPSSADGRQTLLFTATWPKAVRKMAGAYLAKGGESTGEGGTSGGGGDDDGEATGAVKIFIGDGGDGAELAANKAVSQKFVHATDDEKDKKMYDILCELPEGSRVVAFANTKRRVENLAKTFWEFGFGTVSVHGDKRQNEREAALKKFVDNQCPLMFATDVAARGLDIKGVTHVVNFDMARDVESYVHRIGRTGRAGELGASVTFWNPDYDKECAPALCKIARDAGQEVPEWLAKFEKSKESKQWKVANAKLTSAEA
;
A
#
# COMPACT_ATOMS: atom_id res chain seq x y z
N MET A 1 -71.14 1.69 36.17
CA MET A 1 -70.07 1.12 35.30
C MET A 1 -68.90 2.10 35.16
N SER A 2 -68.28 2.56 36.26
CA SER A 2 -67.19 3.57 36.15
C SER A 2 -66.03 3.38 37.13
N THR A 3 -65.96 2.25 37.85
CA THR A 3 -64.87 1.99 38.82
C THR A 3 -63.81 0.99 38.33
N MET A 4 -64.12 0.09 37.44
CA MET A 4 -63.19 -0.93 36.91
C MET A 4 -62.14 -0.41 35.92
N GLY A 5 -62.33 0.78 35.33
CA GLY A 5 -61.40 1.38 34.36
C GLY A 5 -60.18 2.09 35.02
N LYS A 6 -60.35 2.61 36.24
CA LYS A 6 -59.30 3.32 36.95
C LYS A 6 -58.25 2.37 37.55
N GLU A 7 -58.66 1.26 38.15
CA GLU A 7 -57.72 0.27 38.73
C GLU A 7 -56.83 -0.43 37.70
N LYS A 8 -57.29 -0.64 36.44
CA LYS A 8 -56.47 -1.19 35.36
C LYS A 8 -55.43 -0.21 34.85
N LYS A 9 -55.70 1.11 34.91
CA LYS A 9 -54.77 2.16 34.50
C LYS A 9 -53.66 2.33 35.54
N GLU A 10 -54.00 2.37 36.84
CA GLU A 10 -53.00 2.44 37.93
C GLU A 10 -52.10 1.23 38.02
N LYS A 11 -52.64 0.01 37.80
CA LYS A 11 -51.78 -1.20 37.72
C LYS A 11 -50.84 -1.22 36.54
N LYS A 12 -51.20 -0.57 35.41
CA LYS A 12 -50.37 -0.47 34.23
C LYS A 12 -49.27 0.61 34.35
N GLU A 13 -49.56 1.71 35.09
CA GLU A 13 -48.57 2.75 35.44
C GLU A 13 -47.57 2.21 36.49
N LYS A 14 -48.01 1.58 37.55
CA LYS A 14 -47.12 0.97 38.55
C LYS A 14 -46.27 -0.18 37.98
N LYS A 15 -46.67 -0.81 36.88
CA LYS A 15 -45.87 -1.82 36.21
C LYS A 15 -44.84 -1.18 35.26
N ARG A 16 -45.07 0.03 34.72
CA ARG A 16 -44.09 0.81 33.96
C ARG A 16 -43.03 1.46 34.83
N GLU A 17 -43.38 1.98 36.00
CA GLU A 17 -42.43 2.55 36.99
C GLU A 17 -41.51 1.50 37.63
N ARG A 18 -41.85 0.20 37.58
CA ARG A 18 -40.96 -0.89 38.06
C ARG A 18 -39.93 -1.35 37.02
N GLU A 19 -39.98 -0.88 35.75
CA GLU A 19 -39.05 -1.26 34.71
C GLU A 19 -37.90 -0.24 34.50
N GLU A 20 -37.95 0.92 35.17
CA GLU A 20 -36.90 1.95 35.11
C GLU A 20 -36.24 2.16 36.46
N ASP A 21 -35.62 1.08 36.99
CA ASP A 21 -34.73 1.21 38.15
C ASP A 21 -33.29 1.43 37.63
N PRO A 22 -32.76 2.66 37.70
CA PRO A 22 -31.41 3.00 37.17
C PRO A 22 -30.32 2.16 37.85
N ASP A 23 -30.54 1.68 39.05
CA ASP A 23 -29.60 0.83 39.78
C ASP A 23 -29.54 -0.59 39.23
N LYS A 24 -30.63 -1.08 38.62
CA LYS A 24 -30.71 -2.38 37.97
C LYS A 24 -30.05 -2.38 36.62
N ALA A 25 -30.13 -1.25 35.85
CA ALA A 25 -29.43 -1.04 34.60
C ALA A 25 -27.92 -0.92 34.84
N ALA A 26 -27.50 -0.15 35.87
CA ALA A 26 -26.11 -0.01 36.28
C ALA A 26 -25.49 -1.35 36.73
N ARG A 27 -26.21 -2.14 37.53
CA ARG A 27 -25.77 -3.49 37.98
C ARG A 27 -25.65 -4.47 36.80
N LYS A 28 -26.54 -4.37 35.80
CA LYS A 28 -26.46 -5.21 34.57
C LYS A 28 -25.30 -4.81 33.67
N ALA A 29 -25.00 -3.52 33.55
CA ALA A 29 -23.86 -3.00 32.84
C ALA A 29 -22.54 -3.36 33.54
N ALA A 30 -22.45 -3.20 34.85
CA ALA A 30 -21.31 -3.59 35.67
C ALA A 30 -21.02 -5.10 35.61
N LYS A 31 -22.07 -5.94 35.61
CA LYS A 31 -21.94 -7.39 35.50
C LYS A 31 -21.50 -7.82 34.09
N LYS A 32 -21.88 -7.06 33.04
CA LYS A 32 -21.43 -7.28 31.65
C LYS A 32 -19.99 -6.84 31.47
N ALA A 33 -19.58 -5.73 32.06
CA ALA A 33 -18.22 -5.24 32.08
C ALA A 33 -17.26 -6.16 32.86
N ALA A 34 -17.68 -6.64 34.04
CA ALA A 34 -16.92 -7.61 34.83
C ALA A 34 -16.75 -8.97 34.11
N LYS A 35 -17.77 -9.40 33.36
CA LYS A 35 -17.67 -10.63 32.55
C LYS A 35 -16.77 -10.45 31.35
N ALA A 36 -16.74 -9.25 30.74
CA ALA A 36 -15.82 -8.92 29.66
C ALA A 36 -14.37 -8.82 30.15
N ALA A 37 -14.16 -8.20 31.33
CA ALA A 37 -12.86 -8.12 32.00
C ALA A 37 -12.33 -9.49 32.44
N ALA A 38 -13.21 -10.38 32.94
CA ALA A 38 -12.81 -11.75 33.28
C ALA A 38 -12.49 -12.61 32.05
N GLN A 39 -13.11 -12.33 30.88
CA GLN A 39 -12.78 -12.99 29.61
C GLN A 39 -11.48 -12.46 29.02
N SER A 40 -11.13 -11.18 29.22
CA SER A 40 -9.84 -10.63 28.82
C SER A 40 -8.70 -11.13 29.73
N ALA A 41 -8.92 -11.24 31.03
CA ALA A 41 -7.94 -11.77 31.98
C ALA A 41 -7.64 -13.27 31.75
N ALA A 42 -8.65 -14.06 31.35
CA ALA A 42 -8.46 -15.47 30.99
C ALA A 42 -7.74 -15.66 29.63
N ALA A 43 -7.71 -14.61 28.79
CA ALA A 43 -6.94 -14.59 27.55
C ALA A 43 -5.46 -14.24 27.77
N ASP A 44 -5.14 -13.51 28.84
CA ASP A 44 -3.76 -13.12 29.19
C ASP A 44 -2.95 -14.26 29.85
N GLU A 45 -3.60 -15.25 30.50
CA GLU A 45 -2.91 -16.39 31.14
C GLU A 45 -2.44 -17.48 30.16
N LYS A 46 -2.74 -17.36 28.85
CA LYS A 46 -2.31 -18.32 27.80
C LYS A 46 -1.36 -17.70 26.76
N ARG A 47 -0.54 -16.75 27.13
CA ARG A 47 0.56 -16.27 26.28
C ARG A 47 1.83 -17.08 26.54
N ASP A 48 1.79 -18.38 26.25
CA ASP A 48 2.97 -19.18 26.04
C ASP A 48 3.26 -19.19 24.53
N GLY A 49 4.52 -18.96 24.13
CA GLY A 49 4.96 -18.57 22.79
C GLY A 49 4.86 -19.64 21.70
N SER A 50 3.73 -20.30 21.56
CA SER A 50 3.41 -21.12 20.40
C SER A 50 2.57 -20.32 19.41
N ALA A 51 2.90 -20.43 18.10
CA ALA A 51 2.15 -19.82 16.99
C ALA A 51 0.65 -20.18 17.08
N ALA A 52 -0.12 -19.39 17.82
CA ALA A 52 -1.55 -19.60 17.99
C ALA A 52 -2.22 -19.35 16.64
N ASP A 53 -3.06 -20.27 16.22
CA ASP A 53 -3.95 -20.10 15.07
C ASP A 53 -4.75 -18.81 15.23
N VAL A 54 -4.38 -17.77 14.44
CA VAL A 54 -5.15 -16.53 14.43
C VAL A 54 -6.50 -16.85 13.84
N ALA A 55 -7.55 -16.79 14.68
CA ALA A 55 -8.91 -17.00 14.23
C ALA A 55 -9.29 -15.95 13.17
N PRO A 56 -10.07 -16.31 12.15
CA PRO A 56 -10.58 -15.32 11.19
C PRO A 56 -11.31 -14.20 11.92
N GLY A 57 -10.95 -12.93 11.63
CA GLY A 57 -11.59 -11.75 12.21
C GLY A 57 -10.88 -11.11 13.42
N VAL A 58 -9.70 -11.60 13.84
CA VAL A 58 -8.89 -10.90 14.86
C VAL A 58 -8.30 -9.63 14.24
N THR A 59 -8.50 -8.49 14.92
CA THR A 59 -7.93 -7.17 14.55
C THR A 59 -7.21 -6.53 15.73
N PHE A 60 -6.14 -5.78 15.44
CA PHE A 60 -5.49 -4.93 16.45
C PHE A 60 -5.97 -3.49 16.28
N GLU A 61 -6.99 -3.09 17.02
CA GLU A 61 -7.62 -1.77 16.92
C GLU A 61 -6.79 -0.65 17.57
N THR A 62 -5.89 -1.00 18.49
CA THR A 62 -4.99 -0.08 19.20
C THR A 62 -3.55 -0.54 19.05
N PHE A 63 -2.58 0.37 19.26
CA PHE A 63 -1.17 -0.01 19.24
C PHE A 63 -0.81 -0.96 20.39
N ASP A 64 -1.46 -0.83 21.54
CA ASP A 64 -1.22 -1.68 22.72
C ASP A 64 -1.71 -3.13 22.51
N ALA A 65 -2.66 -3.33 21.59
CA ALA A 65 -3.12 -4.67 21.21
C ALA A 65 -2.07 -5.42 20.36
N ALA A 66 -1.16 -4.70 19.72
CA ALA A 66 -0.12 -5.29 18.89
C ALA A 66 1.09 -5.70 19.77
N PRO A 67 1.76 -6.84 19.45
CA PRO A 67 2.86 -7.38 20.27
C PRO A 67 4.20 -6.66 20.02
N PHE A 68 4.16 -5.37 19.66
CA PHE A 68 5.37 -4.59 19.40
C PHE A 68 6.04 -4.14 20.68
N SER A 69 7.38 -4.03 20.65
CA SER A 69 8.15 -3.55 21.81
C SER A 69 7.79 -2.13 22.20
N GLN A 70 7.98 -1.79 23.49
CA GLN A 70 7.70 -0.45 24.01
C GLN A 70 8.44 0.65 23.21
N ALA A 71 9.64 0.35 22.70
CA ALA A 71 10.41 1.29 21.90
C ALA A 71 9.69 1.60 20.57
N VAL A 72 9.08 0.62 19.93
CA VAL A 72 8.29 0.79 18.70
C VAL A 72 7.00 1.58 19.01
N GLN A 73 6.29 1.25 20.09
CA GLN A 73 5.06 1.93 20.49
C GLN A 73 5.32 3.41 20.85
N ALA A 74 6.39 3.68 21.60
CA ALA A 74 6.81 5.05 21.91
C ALA A 74 7.16 5.85 20.64
N LEU A 75 7.80 5.22 19.66
CA LEU A 75 8.14 5.86 18.38
C LEU A 75 6.88 6.16 17.56
N LEU A 76 5.88 5.27 17.53
CA LEU A 76 4.59 5.52 16.87
C LEU A 76 3.90 6.75 17.49
N THR A 77 3.82 6.81 18.80
CA THR A 77 3.24 7.96 19.51
C THR A 77 4.02 9.25 19.25
N ALA A 78 5.35 9.22 19.33
CA ALA A 78 6.21 10.38 19.06
C ALA A 78 6.08 10.92 17.62
N LYS A 79 5.69 10.07 16.67
CA LYS A 79 5.40 10.47 15.29
C LYS A 79 3.97 10.97 15.06
N GLY A 80 3.16 11.05 16.10
CA GLY A 80 1.80 11.55 16.05
C GLY A 80 0.78 10.54 15.50
N PHE A 81 1.12 9.26 15.41
CA PHE A 81 0.13 8.24 15.10
C PHE A 81 -0.79 8.02 16.32
N THR A 82 -2.10 8.07 16.09
CA THR A 82 -3.11 7.95 17.15
C THR A 82 -3.73 6.56 17.25
N ALA A 83 -3.84 5.87 16.12
CA ALA A 83 -4.37 4.50 16.03
C ALA A 83 -3.83 3.80 14.78
N PRO A 84 -3.84 2.45 14.75
CA PRO A 84 -3.54 1.70 13.54
C PRO A 84 -4.53 1.99 12.43
N SER A 85 -4.05 2.12 11.19
CA SER A 85 -4.92 2.21 10.04
C SER A 85 -5.64 0.87 9.78
N MET A 86 -6.73 0.88 9.00
CA MET A 86 -7.52 -0.32 8.71
C MET A 86 -6.65 -1.48 8.18
N ILE A 87 -5.73 -1.21 7.25
CA ILE A 87 -4.84 -2.26 6.72
C ILE A 87 -3.88 -2.78 7.80
N GLN A 88 -3.43 -1.95 8.73
CA GLN A 88 -2.58 -2.36 9.85
C GLN A 88 -3.36 -3.20 10.85
N GLN A 89 -4.59 -2.81 11.20
CA GLN A 89 -5.46 -3.56 12.11
C GLN A 89 -5.65 -5.01 11.66
N HIS A 90 -5.82 -5.24 10.36
CA HIS A 90 -6.07 -6.56 9.80
C HIS A 90 -4.78 -7.33 9.45
N ALA A 91 -3.73 -6.64 8.97
CA ALA A 91 -2.50 -7.30 8.53
C ALA A 91 -1.58 -7.70 9.68
N TRP A 92 -1.52 -6.91 10.76
CA TRP A 92 -0.63 -7.17 11.88
C TRP A 92 -0.89 -8.51 12.58
N PRO A 93 -2.13 -8.89 12.92
CA PRO A 93 -2.38 -10.19 13.55
C PRO A 93 -1.88 -11.35 12.69
N VAL A 94 -2.15 -11.30 11.38
CA VAL A 94 -1.75 -12.34 10.42
C VAL A 94 -0.24 -12.40 10.27
N ALA A 95 0.41 -11.26 10.06
CA ALA A 95 1.84 -11.18 9.83
C ALA A 95 2.66 -11.50 11.09
N CYS A 96 2.22 -11.07 12.29
CA CYS A 96 2.85 -11.43 13.56
C CYS A 96 2.72 -12.92 13.87
N ALA A 97 1.64 -13.57 13.46
CA ALA A 97 1.45 -15.02 13.58
C ALA A 97 2.27 -15.84 12.57
N GLY A 98 3.04 -15.21 11.69
CA GLY A 98 3.90 -15.89 10.72
C GLY A 98 3.18 -16.43 9.50
N LYS A 99 1.93 -16.08 9.28
CA LYS A 99 1.15 -16.53 8.12
C LYS A 99 1.45 -15.66 6.90
N ASP A 100 1.39 -16.26 5.72
CA ASP A 100 1.43 -15.54 4.45
C ASP A 100 0.16 -14.69 4.30
N ALA A 101 0.29 -13.50 3.73
CA ALA A 101 -0.84 -12.61 3.53
C ALA A 101 -0.83 -11.92 2.16
N ILE A 102 -2.04 -11.74 1.62
CA ILE A 102 -2.32 -10.91 0.46
C ILE A 102 -3.15 -9.72 0.96
N ALA A 103 -2.60 -8.53 0.86
CA ALA A 103 -3.21 -7.31 1.35
C ALA A 103 -3.52 -6.36 0.18
N VAL A 104 -4.79 -6.21 -0.15
CA VAL A 104 -5.28 -5.31 -1.18
C VAL A 104 -5.80 -4.05 -0.54
N ALA A 105 -5.11 -2.93 -0.73
CA ALA A 105 -5.49 -1.66 -0.14
C ALA A 105 -4.94 -0.48 -0.98
N LYS A 106 -5.70 0.61 -1.04
CA LYS A 106 -5.33 1.82 -1.79
C LYS A 106 -3.97 2.39 -1.37
N THR A 107 -3.35 3.20 -2.24
CA THR A 107 -2.14 3.95 -1.90
C THR A 107 -2.40 4.91 -0.74
N GLY A 108 -1.41 5.11 0.15
CA GLY A 108 -1.55 5.98 1.32
C GLY A 108 -2.38 5.38 2.48
N SER A 109 -2.78 4.12 2.43
CA SER A 109 -3.52 3.44 3.51
C SER A 109 -2.67 3.01 4.70
N GLY A 110 -1.34 3.19 4.66
CA GLY A 110 -0.42 2.78 5.72
C GLY A 110 0.20 1.39 5.52
N LYS A 111 0.22 0.88 4.29
CA LYS A 111 0.78 -0.45 3.93
C LYS A 111 2.22 -0.65 4.43
N THR A 112 3.08 0.38 4.34
CA THR A 112 4.49 0.26 4.73
C THR A 112 4.65 -0.22 6.17
N LEU A 113 3.97 0.38 7.12
CA LEU A 113 4.03 -0.08 8.51
C LEU A 113 3.22 -1.37 8.73
N ALA A 114 2.25 -1.68 7.85
CA ALA A 114 1.49 -2.92 7.95
C ALA A 114 2.36 -4.16 7.73
N PHE A 115 3.40 -4.09 6.88
CA PHE A 115 4.35 -5.19 6.72
C PHE A 115 5.64 -5.01 7.54
N LEU A 116 6.13 -3.80 7.67
CA LEU A 116 7.44 -3.55 8.26
C LEU A 116 7.47 -3.86 9.77
N LEU A 117 6.48 -3.40 10.55
CA LEU A 117 6.49 -3.60 11.99
C LEU A 117 6.38 -5.07 12.41
N PRO A 118 5.52 -5.91 11.79
CA PRO A 118 5.53 -7.35 12.05
C PRO A 118 6.87 -8.03 11.74
N ILE A 119 7.51 -7.67 10.63
CA ILE A 119 8.83 -8.22 10.27
C ILE A 119 9.87 -7.87 11.35
N LEU A 120 9.96 -6.59 11.73
CA LEU A 120 10.88 -6.14 12.77
C LEU A 120 10.61 -6.81 14.12
N HIS A 121 9.35 -6.94 14.51
CA HIS A 121 8.93 -7.64 15.74
C HIS A 121 9.36 -9.11 15.72
N ARG A 122 9.14 -9.82 14.62
CA ARG A 122 9.54 -11.22 14.50
C ARG A 122 11.06 -11.40 14.48
N MET A 123 11.81 -10.48 13.88
CA MET A 123 13.27 -10.46 13.94
C MET A 123 13.76 -10.22 15.38
N GLU A 124 13.13 -9.30 16.11
CA GLU A 124 13.43 -9.00 17.52
C GLU A 124 13.17 -10.22 18.41
N THR A 125 12.04 -10.90 18.23
CA THR A 125 11.66 -12.11 18.97
C THR A 125 12.58 -13.28 18.66
N ALA A 126 12.93 -13.50 17.38
CA ALA A 126 13.85 -14.55 16.97
C ALA A 126 15.28 -14.34 17.51
N ALA A 127 15.73 -13.09 17.62
CA ALA A 127 17.03 -12.77 18.20
C ALA A 127 17.08 -12.95 19.73
N ALA A 128 15.94 -12.89 20.41
CA ALA A 128 15.82 -13.09 21.84
C ALA A 128 15.78 -14.59 22.24
N SER A 129 15.29 -15.46 21.33
CA SER A 129 15.38 -16.91 21.52
C SER A 129 16.82 -17.36 21.24
N SER A 130 17.37 -18.23 22.12
CA SER A 130 18.78 -18.66 22.15
C SER A 130 19.31 -19.32 20.85
N ASP A 131 18.44 -19.57 19.88
CA ASP A 131 18.77 -20.01 18.53
C ASP A 131 19.17 -18.84 17.61
N GLY A 132 19.67 -17.74 18.20
CA GLY A 132 20.08 -16.54 17.49
C GLY A 132 20.86 -16.88 16.21
N PHE A 133 20.34 -16.39 15.09
CA PHE A 133 20.88 -16.52 13.75
C PHE A 133 22.37 -16.12 13.70
N THR A 134 23.26 -17.04 13.97
CA THR A 134 24.69 -16.81 13.78
C THR A 134 25.00 -16.82 12.29
N ALA A 135 25.36 -15.66 11.75
CA ALA A 135 25.78 -15.55 10.36
C ALA A 135 27.07 -16.35 10.19
N SER A 136 27.00 -17.54 9.61
CA SER A 136 28.15 -18.39 9.33
C SER A 136 28.80 -18.10 7.97
N SER A 137 28.05 -17.47 7.06
CA SER A 137 28.50 -17.14 5.70
C SER A 137 29.45 -15.96 5.67
N SER A 138 30.37 -15.96 4.69
CA SER A 138 31.19 -14.77 4.34
C SER A 138 30.44 -13.77 3.47
N ILE A 139 29.37 -14.20 2.80
CA ILE A 139 28.52 -13.40 1.93
C ILE A 139 27.38 -12.79 2.77
N PRO A 140 27.02 -11.52 2.58
CA PRO A 140 25.87 -10.92 3.20
C PRO A 140 24.56 -11.69 2.95
N GLU A 141 23.86 -12.05 4.03
CA GLU A 141 22.58 -12.76 4.01
C GLU A 141 21.56 -11.99 4.84
N PRO A 142 20.60 -11.29 4.18
CA PRO A 142 19.54 -10.58 4.89
C PRO A 142 18.56 -11.55 5.53
N ASP A 143 17.93 -11.12 6.62
CA ASP A 143 16.84 -11.85 7.27
C ASP A 143 15.49 -11.53 6.62
N ALA A 144 15.35 -10.31 6.14
CA ALA A 144 14.15 -9.83 5.47
C ALA A 144 14.49 -9.10 4.16
N LEU A 145 13.64 -9.32 3.15
CA LEU A 145 13.69 -8.68 1.85
C LEU A 145 12.35 -7.98 1.58
N ILE A 146 12.41 -6.70 1.23
CA ILE A 146 11.26 -5.93 0.78
C ILE A 146 11.52 -5.49 -0.65
N LEU A 147 10.69 -5.94 -1.58
CA LEU A 147 10.76 -5.56 -2.99
C LEU A 147 9.83 -4.39 -3.27
N ALA A 148 10.35 -3.41 -3.99
CA ALA A 148 9.61 -2.25 -4.48
C ALA A 148 9.87 -2.03 -5.97
N PRO A 149 8.86 -1.65 -6.78
CA PRO A 149 9.02 -1.48 -8.23
C PRO A 149 9.92 -0.31 -8.61
N THR A 150 10.01 0.72 -7.77
CA THR A 150 10.76 1.95 -8.07
C THR A 150 11.79 2.26 -6.99
N ARG A 151 12.83 3.01 -7.41
CA ARG A 151 13.92 3.45 -6.51
C ARG A 151 13.39 4.35 -5.40
N GLU A 152 12.48 5.23 -5.74
CA GLU A 152 11.89 6.21 -4.84
C GLU A 152 11.09 5.52 -3.73
N LEU A 153 10.26 4.53 -4.10
CA LEU A 153 9.53 3.74 -3.12
C LEU A 153 10.49 2.91 -2.26
N ALA A 154 11.51 2.31 -2.86
CA ALA A 154 12.54 1.58 -2.09
C ALA A 154 13.23 2.48 -1.05
N LEU A 155 13.58 3.71 -1.42
CA LEU A 155 14.17 4.68 -0.50
C LEU A 155 13.20 5.14 0.59
N GLN A 156 11.92 5.31 0.27
CA GLN A 156 10.89 5.65 1.27
C GLN A 156 10.68 4.53 2.28
N ILE A 157 10.58 3.29 1.80
CA ILE A 157 10.47 2.11 2.68
C ILE A 157 11.74 1.97 3.52
N HIS A 158 12.93 2.15 2.92
CA HIS A 158 14.20 2.12 3.63
C HIS A 158 14.26 3.17 4.74
N ALA A 159 13.83 4.40 4.48
CA ALA A 159 13.80 5.46 5.49
C ALA A 159 12.90 5.13 6.68
N GLU A 160 11.77 4.45 6.47
CA GLU A 160 10.94 3.94 7.57
C GLU A 160 11.59 2.73 8.25
N ALA A 161 12.20 1.81 7.46
CA ALA A 161 12.92 0.66 8.00
C ALA A 161 14.12 1.06 8.88
N ASP A 162 14.84 2.10 8.50
CA ASP A 162 15.93 2.66 9.30
C ASP A 162 15.45 3.25 10.62
N LYS A 163 14.36 4.05 10.58
CA LYS A 163 13.76 4.67 11.79
C LYS A 163 13.26 3.64 12.79
N PHE A 164 12.45 2.68 12.34
CA PHE A 164 11.88 1.66 13.22
C PHE A 164 12.90 0.55 13.53
N GLY A 165 13.83 0.31 12.60
CA GLY A 165 14.97 -0.57 12.81
C GLY A 165 15.86 -0.13 13.96
N ALA A 166 16.09 1.16 14.13
CA ALA A 166 16.82 1.72 15.27
C ALA A 166 16.16 1.36 16.61
N ALA A 167 14.83 1.33 16.69
CA ALA A 167 14.09 0.95 17.89
C ALA A 167 14.18 -0.55 18.20
N THR A 168 14.28 -1.40 17.18
CA THR A 168 14.36 -2.87 17.29
C THR A 168 15.79 -3.42 17.12
N ARG A 169 16.79 -2.54 16.96
CA ARG A 169 18.18 -2.89 16.67
C ARG A 169 18.36 -3.65 15.35
N ALA A 170 17.46 -3.52 14.39
CA ALA A 170 17.62 -4.05 13.04
C ALA A 170 18.37 -3.06 12.15
N SER A 171 19.24 -3.58 11.26
CA SER A 171 19.89 -2.77 10.22
C SER A 171 19.04 -2.76 8.96
N ALA A 172 18.94 -1.61 8.29
CA ALA A 172 18.29 -1.50 6.99
C ALA A 172 19.30 -1.11 5.91
N VAL A 173 19.19 -1.71 4.72
CA VAL A 173 20.03 -1.39 3.56
C VAL A 173 19.19 -1.26 2.31
N ALA A 174 19.40 -0.18 1.54
CA ALA A 174 18.72 0.06 0.28
C ALA A 174 19.54 -0.43 -0.93
N VAL A 175 18.91 -1.23 -1.80
CA VAL A 175 19.51 -1.83 -3.00
C VAL A 175 18.71 -1.46 -4.23
N TYR A 176 19.18 -0.51 -5.04
CA TYR A 176 18.44 0.01 -6.19
C TYR A 176 19.35 0.44 -7.34
N GLY A 177 18.84 0.40 -8.56
CA GLY A 177 19.58 0.77 -9.75
C GLY A 177 19.83 2.28 -9.87
N GLY A 178 20.87 2.70 -10.62
CA GLY A 178 21.21 4.10 -10.88
C GLY A 178 22.02 4.79 -9.79
N ALA A 179 22.32 4.11 -8.68
CA ALA A 179 23.29 4.53 -7.69
C ALA A 179 24.58 3.69 -7.80
N PRO A 180 25.72 4.15 -7.28
CA PRO A 180 26.97 3.39 -7.30
C PRO A 180 26.84 2.06 -6.55
N MET A 181 27.06 0.96 -7.27
CA MET A 181 26.91 -0.39 -6.72
C MET A 181 27.90 -0.69 -5.59
N HIS A 182 29.13 -0.17 -5.67
CA HIS A 182 30.15 -0.41 -4.66
C HIS A 182 29.72 0.07 -3.26
N LYS A 183 29.08 1.23 -3.17
CA LYS A 183 28.57 1.75 -1.89
C LYS A 183 27.52 0.82 -1.26
N GLN A 184 26.61 0.31 -2.09
CA GLN A 184 25.58 -0.63 -1.64
C GLN A 184 26.19 -1.96 -1.16
N LYS A 185 27.27 -2.43 -1.80
CA LYS A 185 28.04 -3.60 -1.33
C LYS A 185 28.74 -3.34 0.01
N GLU A 186 29.31 -2.15 0.19
CA GLU A 186 29.93 -1.74 1.45
C GLU A 186 28.90 -1.72 2.59
N GLU A 187 27.73 -1.12 2.35
CA GLU A 187 26.62 -1.05 3.32
C GLU A 187 26.11 -2.46 3.69
N LEU A 188 25.90 -3.34 2.71
CA LEU A 188 25.51 -4.72 2.94
C LEU A 188 26.56 -5.48 3.78
N THR A 189 27.83 -5.30 3.47
CA THR A 189 28.94 -5.93 4.21
C THR A 189 29.01 -5.41 5.64
N ALA A 190 28.83 -4.10 5.85
CA ALA A 190 28.82 -3.48 7.17
C ALA A 190 27.65 -3.98 8.04
N ALA A 191 26.46 -4.05 7.48
CA ALA A 191 25.26 -4.58 8.15
C ALA A 191 25.45 -6.05 8.54
N HIS A 192 25.97 -6.87 7.62
CA HIS A 192 26.26 -8.28 7.88
C HIS A 192 27.35 -8.46 8.97
N ALA A 193 28.39 -7.64 8.98
CA ALA A 193 29.41 -7.64 10.03
C ALA A 193 28.83 -7.21 11.39
N GLY A 194 27.87 -6.28 11.41
CA GLY A 194 27.12 -5.91 12.62
C GLY A 194 26.34 -7.08 13.21
N LYS A 195 25.62 -7.82 12.37
CA LYS A 195 24.89 -9.03 12.77
C LYS A 195 25.82 -10.10 13.34
N LYS A 196 26.95 -10.41 12.68
CA LYS A 196 27.95 -11.37 13.19
C LYS A 196 28.46 -11.03 14.57
N ARG A 197 28.57 -9.75 14.90
CA ARG A 197 29.01 -9.30 16.24
C ARG A 197 27.87 -9.21 17.25
N GLY A 198 26.63 -9.62 16.90
CA GLY A 198 25.47 -9.51 17.77
C GLY A 198 25.03 -8.05 18.02
N ALA A 199 25.53 -7.11 17.25
CA ALA A 199 25.19 -5.69 17.39
C ALA A 199 23.77 -5.37 16.87
N THR A 200 23.23 -6.22 16.00
CA THR A 200 21.88 -6.04 15.41
C THR A 200 21.06 -7.33 15.56
N THR A 201 19.74 -7.17 15.62
CA THR A 201 18.76 -8.28 15.62
C THR A 201 18.66 -8.95 14.26
N GLY A 202 19.06 -8.26 13.18
CA GLY A 202 19.06 -8.76 11.81
C GLY A 202 19.17 -7.63 10.78
N THR A 203 19.12 -8.02 9.50
CA THR A 203 19.24 -7.10 8.37
C THR A 203 17.99 -7.14 7.47
N VAL A 204 17.40 -5.99 7.25
CA VAL A 204 16.33 -5.78 6.27
C VAL A 204 16.94 -5.19 4.99
N VAL A 205 16.77 -5.86 3.86
CA VAL A 205 17.14 -5.30 2.55
C VAL A 205 15.90 -4.81 1.85
N VAL A 206 15.89 -3.54 1.46
CA VAL A 206 14.83 -2.93 0.64
C VAL A 206 15.39 -2.77 -0.77
N ALA A 207 14.78 -3.46 -1.75
CA ALA A 207 15.40 -3.56 -3.07
C ALA A 207 14.43 -3.29 -4.25
N THR A 208 15.02 -2.79 -5.35
CA THR A 208 14.39 -2.93 -6.67
C THR A 208 14.86 -4.24 -7.33
N PRO A 209 13.97 -4.99 -8.03
CA PRO A 209 14.27 -6.34 -8.51
C PRO A 209 15.54 -6.43 -9.36
N GLY A 210 15.75 -5.52 -10.32
CA GLY A 210 16.92 -5.58 -11.23
C GLY A 210 18.26 -5.50 -10.51
N ARG A 211 18.45 -4.50 -9.62
CA ARG A 211 19.72 -4.35 -8.88
C ARG A 211 19.96 -5.50 -7.90
N LEU A 212 18.91 -6.04 -7.33
CA LEU A 212 19.03 -7.21 -6.46
C LEU A 212 19.59 -8.42 -7.23
N CYS A 213 19.02 -8.73 -8.41
CA CYS A 213 19.53 -9.78 -9.30
C CYS A 213 21.00 -9.54 -9.68
N ASP A 214 21.38 -8.29 -9.99
CA ASP A 214 22.79 -7.96 -10.29
C ASP A 214 23.73 -8.32 -9.14
N LEU A 215 23.34 -8.02 -7.89
CA LEU A 215 24.16 -8.33 -6.71
C LEU A 215 24.20 -9.83 -6.42
N MET A 216 23.10 -10.55 -6.62
CA MET A 216 23.03 -12.00 -6.49
C MET A 216 23.93 -12.69 -7.52
N LYS A 217 23.86 -12.31 -8.81
CA LYS A 217 24.71 -12.84 -9.89
C LYS A 217 26.20 -12.62 -9.64
N GLN A 218 26.56 -11.53 -8.99
CA GLN A 218 27.94 -11.21 -8.62
C GLN A 218 28.40 -11.92 -7.32
N GLY A 219 27.53 -12.74 -6.69
CA GLY A 219 27.83 -13.38 -5.41
C GLY A 219 28.05 -12.39 -4.25
N SER A 220 27.54 -11.17 -4.38
CA SER A 220 27.71 -10.12 -3.36
C SER A 220 26.60 -10.11 -2.31
N LEU A 221 25.54 -10.92 -2.52
CA LEU A 221 24.41 -11.13 -1.63
C LEU A 221 23.83 -12.52 -1.89
N SER A 222 23.41 -13.21 -0.83
CA SER A 222 22.73 -14.50 -0.87
C SER A 222 21.38 -14.39 -0.16
N LEU A 223 20.33 -14.98 -0.72
CA LEU A 223 18.98 -14.97 -0.14
C LEU A 223 18.64 -16.28 0.59
N LYS A 224 19.56 -17.23 0.66
CA LYS A 224 19.31 -18.59 1.20
C LYS A 224 18.83 -18.63 2.66
N ARG A 225 19.01 -17.55 3.40
CA ARG A 225 18.56 -17.42 4.80
C ARG A 225 17.49 -16.35 4.99
N CYS A 226 16.96 -15.78 3.92
CA CYS A 226 15.94 -14.76 3.99
C CYS A 226 14.59 -15.37 4.40
N ALA A 227 14.23 -15.20 5.67
CA ALA A 227 13.01 -15.77 6.25
C ALA A 227 11.73 -14.96 5.92
N PHE A 228 11.88 -13.68 5.57
CA PHE A 228 10.76 -12.78 5.30
C PHE A 228 10.89 -12.13 3.94
N ILE A 229 9.87 -12.24 3.11
CA ILE A 229 9.79 -11.47 1.87
C ILE A 229 8.49 -10.70 1.79
N THR A 230 8.58 -9.43 1.41
CA THR A 230 7.43 -8.58 1.08
C THR A 230 7.53 -8.06 -0.35
N LEU A 231 6.43 -8.12 -1.07
CA LEU A 231 6.24 -7.43 -2.34
C LEU A 231 5.31 -6.24 -2.10
N ASP A 232 5.80 -5.00 -2.27
CA ASP A 232 4.97 -3.80 -2.21
C ASP A 232 4.72 -3.26 -3.61
N GLU A 233 3.50 -2.82 -3.90
CA GLU A 233 3.01 -2.49 -5.23
C GLU A 233 3.24 -3.62 -6.24
N ALA A 234 2.78 -4.84 -5.89
CA ALA A 234 2.99 -6.05 -6.68
C ALA A 234 2.39 -5.98 -8.09
N ASP A 235 1.22 -5.36 -8.25
CA ASP A 235 0.59 -5.03 -9.53
C ASP A 235 1.54 -4.23 -10.42
N ARG A 236 2.23 -3.30 -9.81
CA ARG A 236 3.18 -2.43 -10.46
C ARG A 236 4.43 -3.13 -10.94
N MET A 237 4.95 -4.08 -10.16
CA MET A 237 6.11 -4.86 -10.58
C MET A 237 5.80 -5.66 -11.86
N LEU A 238 4.58 -6.18 -12.00
CA LEU A 238 4.16 -6.87 -13.22
C LEU A 238 4.03 -5.92 -14.42
N GLU A 239 3.43 -4.75 -14.23
CA GLU A 239 3.31 -3.74 -15.29
C GLU A 239 4.68 -3.25 -15.80
N MET A 240 5.68 -3.20 -14.93
CA MET A 240 7.06 -2.84 -15.29
C MET A 240 7.86 -4.02 -15.87
N GLY A 241 7.26 -5.20 -16.00
CA GLY A 241 7.89 -6.36 -16.61
C GLY A 241 8.93 -7.05 -15.71
N PHE A 242 8.85 -6.89 -14.39
CA PHE A 242 9.78 -7.53 -13.45
C PHE A 242 9.50 -9.02 -13.19
N GLU A 243 8.56 -9.64 -13.89
CA GLU A 243 8.24 -11.06 -13.71
C GLU A 243 9.48 -11.99 -13.83
N PRO A 244 10.42 -11.80 -14.81
CA PRO A 244 11.64 -12.60 -14.88
C PRO A 244 12.54 -12.45 -13.65
N GLN A 245 12.72 -11.22 -13.15
CA GLN A 245 13.56 -10.96 -11.97
C GLN A 245 12.91 -11.52 -10.70
N LEU A 246 11.59 -11.41 -10.55
CA LEU A 246 10.86 -12.03 -9.44
C LEU A 246 11.06 -13.55 -9.44
N LYS A 247 10.96 -14.20 -10.59
CA LYS A 247 11.21 -15.65 -10.71
C LYS A 247 12.62 -16.02 -10.28
N GLU A 248 13.63 -15.25 -10.68
CA GLU A 248 15.02 -15.43 -10.29
C GLU A 248 15.20 -15.28 -8.76
N ILE A 249 14.64 -14.21 -8.17
CA ILE A 249 14.72 -13.91 -6.73
C ILE A 249 14.06 -15.02 -5.92
N PHE A 250 12.85 -15.43 -6.28
CA PHE A 250 12.12 -16.50 -5.57
C PHE A 250 12.77 -17.86 -5.72
N GLY A 251 13.54 -18.08 -6.78
CA GLY A 251 14.34 -19.30 -6.96
C GLY A 251 15.52 -19.44 -5.98
N GLU A 252 16.01 -18.32 -5.42
CA GLU A 252 17.13 -18.30 -4.45
C GLU A 252 16.66 -18.19 -2.98
N LEU A 253 15.36 -17.94 -2.75
CA LEU A 253 14.80 -17.87 -1.41
C LEU A 253 14.52 -19.28 -0.83
N PRO A 254 14.53 -19.44 0.49
CA PRO A 254 14.00 -20.65 1.13
C PRO A 254 12.56 -20.94 0.68
N SER A 255 12.16 -22.21 0.67
CA SER A 255 10.77 -22.55 0.37
C SER A 255 9.83 -22.11 1.51
N SER A 256 8.53 -22.01 1.23
CA SER A 256 7.54 -21.76 2.29
C SER A 256 7.51 -22.90 3.32
N ALA A 257 7.82 -24.13 2.89
CA ALA A 257 7.92 -25.30 3.79
C ALA A 257 9.11 -25.16 4.77
N ASP A 258 10.15 -24.40 4.41
CA ASP A 258 11.30 -24.11 5.26
C ASP A 258 11.06 -22.90 6.19
N GLY A 259 9.81 -22.45 6.32
CA GLY A 259 9.40 -21.38 7.25
C GLY A 259 9.50 -19.96 6.70
N ARG A 260 9.73 -19.77 5.38
CA ARG A 260 9.66 -18.45 4.77
C ARG A 260 8.24 -17.88 4.84
N GLN A 261 8.11 -16.66 5.31
CA GLN A 261 6.87 -15.88 5.25
C GLN A 261 6.88 -14.94 4.06
N THR A 262 5.77 -14.93 3.30
CA THR A 262 5.58 -14.05 2.14
C THR A 262 4.39 -13.11 2.37
N LEU A 263 4.63 -11.81 2.27
CA LEU A 263 3.59 -10.78 2.36
C LEU A 263 3.48 -10.07 1.01
N LEU A 264 2.29 -10.05 0.41
CA LEU A 264 2.03 -9.39 -0.86
C LEU A 264 1.09 -8.20 -0.62
N PHE A 265 1.56 -7.00 -0.93
CA PHE A 265 0.80 -5.77 -0.85
C PHE A 265 0.60 -5.18 -2.24
N THR A 266 -0.64 -4.82 -2.55
CA THR A 266 -1.01 -4.29 -3.86
C THR A 266 -2.17 -3.29 -3.74
N ALA A 267 -2.35 -2.44 -4.73
CA ALA A 267 -3.51 -1.56 -4.81
C ALA A 267 -4.64 -2.18 -5.61
N THR A 268 -4.33 -3.11 -6.53
CA THR A 268 -5.27 -3.74 -7.44
C THR A 268 -5.15 -5.25 -7.43
N TRP A 269 -6.20 -5.97 -7.81
CA TRP A 269 -6.24 -7.44 -7.77
C TRP A 269 -6.63 -8.06 -9.12
N PRO A 270 -5.93 -7.70 -10.24
CA PRO A 270 -6.19 -8.27 -11.55
C PRO A 270 -5.71 -9.72 -11.66
N LYS A 271 -6.18 -10.44 -12.69
CA LYS A 271 -5.82 -11.84 -12.95
C LYS A 271 -4.30 -12.11 -12.97
N ALA A 272 -3.50 -11.17 -13.49
CA ALA A 272 -2.04 -11.31 -13.52
C ALA A 272 -1.42 -11.31 -12.10
N VAL A 273 -1.91 -10.44 -11.20
CA VAL A 273 -1.46 -10.40 -9.79
C VAL A 273 -1.91 -11.66 -9.05
N ARG A 274 -3.13 -12.15 -9.30
CA ARG A 274 -3.60 -13.44 -8.75
C ARG A 274 -2.71 -14.60 -9.14
N LYS A 275 -2.36 -14.70 -10.41
CA LYS A 275 -1.43 -15.72 -10.92
C LYS A 275 -0.06 -15.64 -10.26
N MET A 276 0.46 -14.43 -10.09
CA MET A 276 1.73 -14.20 -9.39
C MET A 276 1.66 -14.61 -7.92
N ALA A 277 0.59 -14.24 -7.22
CA ALA A 277 0.34 -14.65 -5.84
C ALA A 277 0.33 -16.18 -5.70
N GLY A 278 -0.39 -16.88 -6.58
CA GLY A 278 -0.44 -18.34 -6.61
C GLY A 278 0.92 -19.01 -6.89
N ALA A 279 1.85 -18.30 -7.54
CA ALA A 279 3.20 -18.82 -7.80
C ALA A 279 4.16 -18.67 -6.61
N TYR A 280 3.99 -17.64 -5.77
CA TYR A 280 5.01 -17.24 -4.79
C TYR A 280 4.59 -17.36 -3.32
N LEU A 281 3.28 -17.44 -3.01
CA LEU A 281 2.80 -17.69 -1.67
C LEU A 281 2.67 -19.19 -1.37
N ALA A 282 2.58 -19.53 -0.09
CA ALA A 282 2.41 -20.91 0.35
C ALA A 282 1.18 -21.55 -0.31
N LYS A 283 1.34 -22.75 -0.87
CA LYS A 283 0.21 -23.55 -1.31
C LYS A 283 -0.55 -24.02 -0.09
N GLY A 284 -1.87 -23.93 -0.10
CA GLY A 284 -2.71 -24.44 0.97
C GLY A 284 -2.36 -25.89 1.24
N GLY A 285 -1.94 -26.21 2.47
CA GLY A 285 -1.86 -27.60 2.92
C GLY A 285 -3.22 -28.23 2.78
N GLU A 286 -3.27 -29.53 2.44
CA GLU A 286 -4.50 -30.32 2.42
C GLU A 286 -5.29 -30.06 3.70
N SER A 287 -6.48 -29.51 3.56
CA SER A 287 -7.42 -29.31 4.65
C SER A 287 -7.85 -30.69 5.15
N THR A 288 -7.12 -31.24 6.12
CA THR A 288 -7.61 -32.36 6.93
C THR A 288 -8.66 -31.84 7.91
N GLY A 289 -9.86 -31.66 7.43
CA GLY A 289 -11.00 -31.23 8.27
C GLY A 289 -12.30 -31.44 7.51
N GLU A 290 -12.98 -32.55 7.80
CA GLU A 290 -14.37 -32.80 7.41
C GLU A 290 -15.27 -31.63 7.86
N GLY A 291 -16.00 -31.03 6.95
CA GLY A 291 -17.14 -30.17 7.24
C GLY A 291 -17.02 -28.71 6.77
N GLY A 292 -17.07 -28.46 5.49
CA GLY A 292 -17.27 -27.13 4.92
C GLY A 292 -17.87 -27.22 3.52
N THR A 293 -19.16 -26.88 3.41
CA THR A 293 -19.98 -26.91 2.19
C THR A 293 -19.29 -26.21 1.02
N SER A 294 -18.98 -26.99 -0.01
CA SER A 294 -18.59 -26.53 -1.34
C SER A 294 -19.77 -25.82 -2.01
N GLY A 295 -19.72 -24.49 -2.12
CA GLY A 295 -20.52 -23.71 -3.06
C GLY A 295 -19.78 -23.68 -4.40
N GLY A 296 -20.31 -24.38 -5.40
CA GLY A 296 -19.72 -24.52 -6.71
C GLY A 296 -19.74 -23.23 -7.53
N GLY A 297 -18.74 -23.07 -8.36
CA GLY A 297 -18.60 -22.07 -9.40
C GLY A 297 -17.24 -22.25 -10.03
N GLY A 298 -17.16 -23.10 -11.07
CA GLY A 298 -15.90 -23.39 -11.75
C GLY A 298 -15.38 -22.17 -12.50
N ASP A 299 -14.20 -21.72 -12.12
CA ASP A 299 -13.21 -21.09 -13.00
C ASP A 299 -11.84 -21.46 -12.42
N ASP A 300 -11.10 -22.26 -13.20
CA ASP A 300 -9.78 -22.80 -12.89
C ASP A 300 -8.71 -21.68 -12.98
N ASP A 301 -8.73 -20.71 -12.07
CA ASP A 301 -7.84 -19.54 -12.03
C ASP A 301 -6.62 -19.71 -11.10
N GLY A 302 -6.21 -20.91 -10.75
CA GLY A 302 -4.93 -21.21 -10.08
C GLY A 302 -4.80 -20.66 -8.63
N GLU A 303 -5.87 -20.53 -7.91
CA GLU A 303 -5.99 -19.69 -6.70
C GLU A 303 -5.93 -20.44 -5.34
N ALA A 304 -5.37 -21.64 -5.31
CA ALA A 304 -5.19 -22.37 -4.04
C ALA A 304 -3.93 -21.90 -3.30
N THR A 305 -3.99 -20.71 -2.68
CA THR A 305 -2.95 -20.27 -1.74
C THR A 305 -3.43 -20.44 -0.30
N GLY A 306 -2.53 -20.92 0.60
CA GLY A 306 -2.77 -20.91 2.05
C GLY A 306 -2.64 -19.52 2.70
N ALA A 307 -2.48 -18.47 1.89
CA ALA A 307 -2.32 -17.11 2.36
C ALA A 307 -3.65 -16.48 2.79
N VAL A 308 -3.61 -15.69 3.86
CA VAL A 308 -4.78 -14.92 4.33
C VAL A 308 -5.00 -13.72 3.41
N LYS A 309 -6.20 -13.61 2.84
CA LYS A 309 -6.59 -12.49 1.98
C LYS A 309 -7.22 -11.38 2.81
N ILE A 310 -6.72 -10.16 2.64
CA ILE A 310 -7.15 -8.95 3.36
C ILE A 310 -7.51 -7.89 2.31
N PHE A 311 -8.78 -7.56 2.20
CA PHE A 311 -9.29 -6.53 1.29
C PHE A 311 -9.78 -5.34 2.12
N ILE A 312 -9.18 -4.15 1.91
CA ILE A 312 -9.58 -2.92 2.59
C ILE A 312 -10.21 -1.96 1.58
N GLY A 313 -11.53 -1.78 1.71
CA GLY A 313 -12.36 -0.94 0.84
C GLY A 313 -13.70 -1.60 0.54
N ASP A 314 -14.54 -0.92 -0.23
CA ASP A 314 -15.92 -1.33 -0.52
C ASP A 314 -16.03 -2.53 -1.50
N GLY A 315 -14.94 -3.21 -1.82
CA GLY A 315 -14.91 -4.31 -2.78
C GLY A 315 -14.35 -5.59 -2.18
N GLY A 316 -15.18 -6.63 -2.07
CA GLY A 316 -14.76 -7.99 -1.72
C GLY A 316 -13.91 -8.68 -2.81
N ASP A 317 -13.82 -10.00 -2.76
CA ASP A 317 -13.12 -10.83 -3.75
C ASP A 317 -13.68 -10.56 -5.16
N GLY A 318 -13.00 -9.76 -5.96
CA GLY A 318 -13.49 -9.19 -7.23
C GLY A 318 -13.52 -7.67 -7.26
N ALA A 319 -13.00 -6.98 -6.22
CA ALA A 319 -12.97 -5.54 -6.12
C ALA A 319 -12.37 -4.89 -7.37
N GLU A 320 -13.22 -4.25 -8.13
CA GLU A 320 -12.80 -3.33 -9.18
C GLU A 320 -12.08 -2.14 -8.56
N LEU A 321 -11.14 -1.58 -9.31
CA LEU A 321 -10.36 -0.40 -8.95
C LEU A 321 -11.28 0.74 -8.49
N ALA A 322 -11.22 1.10 -7.21
CA ALA A 322 -11.97 2.22 -6.66
C ALA A 322 -11.04 3.42 -6.45
N ALA A 323 -11.47 4.57 -6.93
CA ALA A 323 -10.81 5.83 -6.61
C ALA A 323 -11.03 6.21 -5.14
N ASN A 324 -10.06 6.94 -4.57
CA ASN A 324 -10.19 7.42 -3.20
C ASN A 324 -11.32 8.47 -3.12
N LYS A 325 -12.34 8.22 -2.30
CA LYS A 325 -13.47 9.14 -2.07
C LYS A 325 -13.05 10.51 -1.52
N ALA A 326 -11.87 10.61 -0.90
CA ALA A 326 -11.31 11.88 -0.44
C ALA A 326 -10.73 12.75 -1.57
N VAL A 327 -10.72 12.26 -2.82
CA VAL A 327 -10.24 13.01 -3.99
C VAL A 327 -11.43 13.44 -4.83
N SER A 328 -11.68 14.76 -4.92
CA SER A 328 -12.64 15.29 -5.88
C SER A 328 -12.09 15.17 -7.31
N GLN A 329 -12.93 14.74 -8.25
CA GLN A 329 -12.52 14.50 -9.63
C GLN A 329 -13.26 15.45 -10.57
N LYS A 330 -12.53 16.32 -11.27
CA LYS A 330 -13.05 17.23 -12.28
C LYS A 330 -12.53 16.84 -13.65
N PHE A 331 -13.42 16.68 -14.62
CA PHE A 331 -13.09 16.41 -16.01
C PHE A 331 -13.22 17.69 -16.83
N VAL A 332 -12.24 17.96 -17.69
CA VAL A 332 -12.18 19.15 -18.52
C VAL A 332 -11.98 18.73 -19.96
N HIS A 333 -12.95 19.04 -20.81
CA HIS A 333 -12.80 18.85 -22.25
C HIS A 333 -11.75 19.83 -22.79
N ALA A 334 -10.70 19.33 -23.43
CA ALA A 334 -9.62 20.15 -23.97
C ALA A 334 -8.95 19.48 -25.18
N THR A 335 -8.82 20.21 -26.27
CA THR A 335 -7.88 19.88 -27.35
C THR A 335 -6.45 20.15 -26.92
N ASP A 336 -5.47 19.60 -27.62
CA ASP A 336 -4.05 19.78 -27.23
C ASP A 336 -3.61 21.25 -27.23
N ASP A 337 -4.13 22.04 -28.16
CA ASP A 337 -3.83 23.48 -28.27
C ASP A 337 -4.45 24.31 -27.12
N GLU A 338 -5.49 23.80 -26.50
CA GLU A 338 -6.18 24.48 -25.39
C GLU A 338 -5.62 24.13 -24.00
N LYS A 339 -4.93 22.98 -23.88
CA LYS A 339 -4.52 22.44 -22.57
C LYS A 339 -3.62 23.39 -21.80
N ASP A 340 -2.63 24.01 -22.46
CA ASP A 340 -1.68 24.90 -21.79
C ASP A 340 -2.40 26.12 -21.18
N LYS A 341 -3.30 26.74 -21.95
CA LYS A 341 -4.10 27.88 -21.47
C LYS A 341 -5.02 27.45 -20.33
N LYS A 342 -5.77 26.36 -20.50
CA LYS A 342 -6.69 25.86 -19.45
C LYS A 342 -5.96 25.49 -18.17
N MET A 343 -4.77 24.91 -18.30
CA MET A 343 -3.92 24.60 -17.13
C MET A 343 -3.44 25.87 -16.45
N TYR A 344 -3.01 26.89 -17.22
CA TYR A 344 -2.63 28.18 -16.69
C TYR A 344 -3.78 28.82 -15.89
N ASP A 345 -4.97 28.87 -16.48
CA ASP A 345 -6.17 29.43 -15.83
C ASP A 345 -6.47 28.68 -14.50
N ILE A 346 -6.43 27.35 -14.51
CA ILE A 346 -6.62 26.52 -13.32
C ILE A 346 -5.57 26.84 -12.24
N LEU A 347 -4.29 26.93 -12.61
CA LEU A 347 -3.21 27.21 -11.63
C LEU A 347 -3.35 28.60 -10.99
N CYS A 348 -3.84 29.60 -11.75
CA CYS A 348 -4.08 30.94 -11.23
C CYS A 348 -5.28 31.00 -10.25
N GLU A 349 -6.22 30.06 -10.35
CA GLU A 349 -7.39 29.97 -9.45
C GLU A 349 -7.09 29.20 -8.16
N LEU A 350 -5.97 28.49 -8.08
CA LEU A 350 -5.64 27.68 -6.90
C LEU A 350 -5.29 28.56 -5.69
N PRO A 351 -5.68 28.12 -4.48
CA PRO A 351 -5.29 28.81 -3.25
C PRO A 351 -3.77 28.90 -3.10
N GLU A 352 -3.31 29.97 -2.46
CA GLU A 352 -1.89 30.11 -2.10
C GLU A 352 -1.41 28.93 -1.27
N GLY A 353 -0.19 28.46 -1.54
CA GLY A 353 0.38 27.27 -0.90
C GLY A 353 -0.05 25.94 -1.51
N SER A 354 -0.87 25.93 -2.56
CA SER A 354 -1.23 24.70 -3.29
C SER A 354 0.01 24.04 -3.89
N ARG A 355 0.10 22.71 -3.76
CA ARG A 355 1.13 21.89 -4.40
C ARG A 355 0.48 20.99 -5.45
N VAL A 356 0.97 21.07 -6.68
CA VAL A 356 0.39 20.43 -7.86
C VAL A 356 1.33 19.42 -8.47
N VAL A 357 0.85 18.21 -8.70
CA VAL A 357 1.54 17.21 -9.54
C VAL A 357 0.78 17.08 -10.86
N ALA A 358 1.44 17.41 -11.97
CA ALA A 358 0.89 17.30 -13.30
C ALA A 358 1.53 16.14 -14.08
N PHE A 359 0.70 15.25 -14.60
CA PHE A 359 1.12 14.06 -15.33
C PHE A 359 1.06 14.26 -16.85
N ALA A 360 2.16 13.93 -17.53
CA ALA A 360 2.20 13.81 -18.99
C ALA A 360 2.81 12.46 -19.39
N ASN A 361 2.40 11.95 -20.56
CA ASN A 361 2.71 10.58 -20.97
C ASN A 361 4.14 10.40 -21.50
N THR A 362 4.82 11.47 -21.93
CA THR A 362 6.18 11.38 -22.47
C THR A 362 7.17 12.27 -21.72
N LYS A 363 8.41 11.81 -21.63
CA LYS A 363 9.53 12.54 -21.01
C LYS A 363 9.74 13.93 -21.63
N ARG A 364 9.68 13.98 -22.97
CA ARG A 364 9.83 15.22 -23.75
C ARG A 364 8.72 16.23 -23.42
N ARG A 365 7.46 15.74 -23.31
CA ARG A 365 6.34 16.64 -22.94
C ARG A 365 6.48 17.17 -21.51
N VAL A 366 6.92 16.33 -20.57
CA VAL A 366 7.20 16.74 -19.18
C VAL A 366 8.25 17.86 -19.12
N GLU A 367 9.37 17.76 -19.89
CA GLU A 367 10.39 18.80 -19.93
C GLU A 367 9.87 20.08 -20.58
N ASN A 368 9.15 19.97 -21.69
CA ASN A 368 8.59 21.13 -22.38
C ASN A 368 7.60 21.88 -21.48
N LEU A 369 6.68 21.16 -20.82
CA LEU A 369 5.70 21.76 -19.91
C LEU A 369 6.39 22.44 -18.72
N ALA A 370 7.38 21.81 -18.12
CA ALA A 370 8.11 22.43 -17.01
C ALA A 370 8.79 23.73 -17.44
N LYS A 371 9.36 23.79 -18.65
CA LYS A 371 9.96 25.00 -19.22
C LYS A 371 8.90 26.07 -19.52
N THR A 372 7.81 25.71 -20.20
CA THR A 372 6.74 26.65 -20.56
C THR A 372 6.13 27.29 -19.31
N PHE A 373 5.82 26.51 -18.30
CA PHE A 373 5.21 27.03 -17.07
C PHE A 373 6.20 27.77 -16.18
N TRP A 374 7.51 27.46 -16.29
CA TRP A 374 8.55 28.30 -15.70
C TRP A 374 8.59 29.69 -16.35
N GLU A 375 8.51 29.76 -17.67
CA GLU A 375 8.44 31.03 -18.42
C GLU A 375 7.17 31.84 -18.11
N PHE A 376 6.07 31.16 -17.72
CA PHE A 376 4.85 31.80 -17.21
C PHE A 376 4.95 32.28 -15.75
N GLY A 377 6.10 32.09 -15.09
CA GLY A 377 6.35 32.56 -13.73
C GLY A 377 6.03 31.57 -12.62
N PHE A 378 5.64 30.33 -12.93
CA PHE A 378 5.45 29.30 -11.91
C PHE A 378 6.78 28.64 -11.51
N GLY A 379 6.97 28.37 -10.23
CA GLY A 379 8.08 27.55 -9.75
C GLY A 379 7.87 26.08 -10.14
N THR A 380 8.57 25.59 -11.15
CA THR A 380 8.38 24.26 -11.71
C THR A 380 9.58 23.34 -11.51
N VAL A 381 9.32 22.03 -11.41
CA VAL A 381 10.30 20.95 -11.55
C VAL A 381 9.76 19.87 -12.48
N SER A 382 10.67 19.11 -13.12
CA SER A 382 10.32 17.94 -13.94
C SER A 382 10.97 16.68 -13.40
N VAL A 383 10.22 15.55 -13.44
CA VAL A 383 10.68 14.23 -12.96
C VAL A 383 10.31 13.15 -13.99
N HIS A 384 11.31 12.52 -14.60
CA HIS A 384 11.14 11.42 -15.56
C HIS A 384 12.35 10.49 -15.59
N GLY A 385 12.22 9.35 -16.27
CA GLY A 385 13.20 8.26 -16.24
C GLY A 385 14.59 8.60 -16.77
N ASP A 386 14.74 9.59 -17.68
CA ASP A 386 16.03 9.95 -18.26
C ASP A 386 16.86 10.91 -17.38
N LYS A 387 16.24 11.52 -16.36
CA LYS A 387 17.00 12.33 -15.40
C LYS A 387 17.88 11.44 -14.53
N ARG A 388 19.09 11.94 -14.27
CA ARG A 388 20.00 11.29 -13.33
C ARG A 388 19.39 11.28 -11.93
N GLN A 389 19.76 10.30 -11.11
CA GLN A 389 19.16 10.11 -9.80
C GLN A 389 19.31 11.36 -8.90
N ASN A 390 20.50 11.98 -8.88
CA ASN A 390 20.73 13.22 -8.14
C ASN A 390 19.84 14.40 -8.59
N GLU A 391 19.55 14.48 -9.89
CA GLU A 391 18.66 15.52 -10.44
C GLU A 391 17.20 15.27 -10.01
N ARG A 392 16.77 14.00 -9.98
CA ARG A 392 15.44 13.62 -9.52
C ARG A 392 15.27 13.90 -8.03
N GLU A 393 16.25 13.55 -7.20
CA GLU A 393 16.26 13.83 -5.76
C GLU A 393 16.24 15.34 -5.48
N ALA A 394 17.04 16.11 -6.22
CA ALA A 394 17.04 17.57 -6.11
C ALA A 394 15.70 18.19 -6.52
N ALA A 395 15.07 17.71 -7.60
CA ALA A 395 13.76 18.15 -8.05
C ALA A 395 12.68 17.84 -7.00
N LEU A 396 12.67 16.61 -6.49
CA LEU A 396 11.74 16.20 -5.43
C LEU A 396 11.91 17.01 -4.15
N LYS A 397 13.16 17.26 -3.75
CA LYS A 397 13.45 18.11 -2.59
C LYS A 397 12.89 19.51 -2.75
N LYS A 398 13.13 20.17 -3.91
CA LYS A 398 12.55 21.50 -4.19
C LYS A 398 11.02 21.51 -4.14
N PHE A 399 10.38 20.44 -4.60
CA PHE A 399 8.93 20.30 -4.55
C PHE A 399 8.42 20.08 -3.11
N VAL A 400 9.06 19.19 -2.34
CA VAL A 400 8.71 18.94 -0.93
C VAL A 400 8.93 20.16 -0.06
N ASP A 401 10.03 20.88 -0.27
CA ASP A 401 10.36 22.14 0.45
C ASP A 401 9.51 23.33 -0.02
N ASN A 402 8.55 23.13 -0.92
CA ASN A 402 7.65 24.13 -1.52
C ASN A 402 8.40 25.28 -2.25
N GLN A 403 9.64 25.04 -2.68
CA GLN A 403 10.39 26.00 -3.51
C GLN A 403 9.87 26.02 -4.95
N CYS A 404 9.37 24.87 -5.42
CA CYS A 404 8.76 24.71 -6.73
C CYS A 404 7.44 23.93 -6.56
N PRO A 405 6.31 24.63 -6.35
CA PRO A 405 5.03 24.00 -6.01
C PRO A 405 4.35 23.26 -7.17
N LEU A 406 4.90 23.34 -8.39
CA LEU A 406 4.39 22.64 -9.58
C LEU A 406 5.41 21.61 -10.07
N MET A 407 5.02 20.33 -10.01
CA MET A 407 5.85 19.24 -10.51
C MET A 407 5.21 18.59 -11.73
N PHE A 408 5.94 18.55 -12.84
CA PHE A 408 5.58 17.74 -14.02
C PHE A 408 6.27 16.39 -13.96
N ALA A 409 5.51 15.30 -14.17
CA ALA A 409 6.07 13.96 -14.04
C ALA A 409 5.48 12.97 -15.04
N THR A 410 6.28 11.96 -15.40
CA THR A 410 5.76 10.75 -16.04
C THR A 410 5.30 9.75 -14.98
N ASP A 411 4.42 8.82 -15.34
CA ASP A 411 3.95 7.76 -14.44
C ASP A 411 5.09 7.03 -13.74
N VAL A 412 6.07 6.57 -14.50
CA VAL A 412 7.21 5.77 -13.99
C VAL A 412 7.98 6.52 -12.90
N ALA A 413 8.12 7.84 -13.06
CA ALA A 413 8.94 8.64 -12.16
C ALA A 413 8.20 9.18 -10.93
N ALA A 414 6.87 9.35 -11.03
CA ALA A 414 6.05 9.85 -9.92
C ALA A 414 5.40 8.72 -9.10
N ARG A 415 5.46 7.50 -9.59
CA ARG A 415 4.91 6.33 -8.89
C ARG A 415 5.79 5.94 -7.70
N GLY A 416 5.15 5.41 -6.66
CA GLY A 416 5.83 5.11 -5.40
C GLY A 416 6.21 6.33 -4.57
N LEU A 417 6.08 7.56 -5.09
CA LEU A 417 6.36 8.77 -4.32
C LEU A 417 5.24 9.02 -3.29
N ASP A 418 5.58 8.89 -2.02
CA ASP A 418 4.72 9.37 -0.94
C ASP A 418 5.07 10.82 -0.61
N ILE A 419 4.57 11.73 -1.43
CA ILE A 419 4.76 13.16 -1.22
C ILE A 419 3.58 13.68 -0.41
N LYS A 420 3.84 14.05 0.83
CA LYS A 420 2.83 14.66 1.70
C LYS A 420 2.49 16.07 1.23
N GLY A 421 1.21 16.45 1.39
CA GLY A 421 0.73 17.80 1.12
C GLY A 421 0.59 18.13 -0.37
N VAL A 422 0.49 17.14 -1.25
CA VAL A 422 0.00 17.34 -2.62
C VAL A 422 -1.49 17.65 -2.55
N THR A 423 -1.89 18.84 -2.91
CA THR A 423 -3.27 19.30 -2.87
C THR A 423 -4.02 18.96 -4.15
N HIS A 424 -3.33 19.04 -5.29
CA HIS A 424 -3.93 18.86 -6.60
C HIS A 424 -3.13 17.91 -7.48
N VAL A 425 -3.84 17.10 -8.24
CA VAL A 425 -3.29 16.29 -9.33
C VAL A 425 -3.90 16.76 -10.64
N VAL A 426 -3.09 17.03 -11.64
CA VAL A 426 -3.54 17.35 -13.00
C VAL A 426 -3.12 16.22 -13.93
N ASN A 427 -4.06 15.49 -14.50
CA ASN A 427 -3.80 14.64 -15.65
C ASN A 427 -3.79 15.51 -16.90
N PHE A 428 -2.63 16.05 -17.24
CA PHE A 428 -2.44 16.88 -18.44
C PHE A 428 -2.63 16.04 -19.71
N ASP A 429 -2.07 14.83 -19.71
CA ASP A 429 -2.42 13.78 -20.66
C ASP A 429 -3.21 12.70 -19.93
N MET A 430 -4.22 12.13 -20.58
CA MET A 430 -4.98 11.00 -20.06
C MET A 430 -4.03 9.85 -19.70
N ALA A 431 -4.29 9.18 -18.61
CA ALA A 431 -3.56 7.98 -18.21
C ALA A 431 -3.75 6.86 -19.25
N ARG A 432 -2.74 6.02 -19.42
CA ARG A 432 -2.76 4.94 -20.43
C ARG A 432 -3.74 3.81 -20.09
N ASP A 433 -4.06 3.64 -18.82
CA ASP A 433 -4.97 2.62 -18.30
C ASP A 433 -5.66 3.11 -17.00
N VAL A 434 -6.66 2.35 -16.57
CA VAL A 434 -7.47 2.64 -15.38
C VAL A 434 -6.61 2.64 -14.12
N GLU A 435 -5.72 1.67 -14.00
CA GLU A 435 -4.82 1.52 -12.87
C GLU A 435 -3.93 2.76 -12.71
N SER A 436 -3.31 3.18 -13.82
CA SER A 436 -2.49 4.40 -13.84
C SER A 436 -3.28 5.63 -13.47
N TYR A 437 -4.54 5.75 -13.93
CA TYR A 437 -5.41 6.86 -13.56
C TYR A 437 -5.64 6.91 -12.04
N VAL A 438 -6.05 5.81 -11.43
CA VAL A 438 -6.27 5.72 -9.97
C VAL A 438 -5.00 5.99 -9.18
N HIS A 439 -3.86 5.47 -9.63
CA HIS A 439 -2.56 5.73 -9.01
C HIS A 439 -2.12 7.20 -9.11
N ARG A 440 -2.41 7.88 -10.24
CA ARG A 440 -2.12 9.31 -10.42
C ARG A 440 -2.94 10.16 -9.46
N ILE A 441 -4.27 10.01 -9.45
CA ILE A 441 -5.14 10.79 -8.57
C ILE A 441 -4.90 10.47 -7.10
N GLY A 442 -4.47 9.26 -6.78
CA GLY A 442 -4.06 8.84 -5.44
C GLY A 442 -2.73 9.48 -4.95
N ARG A 443 -2.10 10.39 -5.70
CA ARG A 443 -1.00 11.22 -5.18
C ARG A 443 -1.49 12.31 -4.23
N THR A 444 -2.77 12.66 -4.29
CA THR A 444 -3.46 13.54 -3.33
C THR A 444 -4.50 12.77 -2.50
N GLY A 445 -5.16 13.41 -1.56
CA GLY A 445 -6.17 12.79 -0.70
C GLY A 445 -5.60 11.74 0.26
N ARG A 446 -4.40 11.98 0.82
CA ARG A 446 -3.68 11.04 1.69
C ARG A 446 -3.77 11.45 3.15
N ALA A 447 -3.59 10.47 4.05
CA ALA A 447 -3.55 10.66 5.50
C ALA A 447 -4.80 11.37 6.07
N GLY A 448 -5.98 11.19 5.44
CA GLY A 448 -7.22 11.85 5.87
C GLY A 448 -7.45 13.25 5.30
N GLU A 449 -6.49 13.82 4.57
CA GLU A 449 -6.63 15.09 3.89
C GLU A 449 -7.50 14.96 2.63
N LEU A 450 -8.23 16.03 2.30
CA LEU A 450 -8.95 16.10 1.03
C LEU A 450 -8.00 16.50 -0.10
N GLY A 451 -8.27 15.98 -1.30
CA GLY A 451 -7.51 16.29 -2.49
C GLY A 451 -8.40 16.62 -3.69
N ALA A 452 -7.82 17.23 -4.71
CA ALA A 452 -8.52 17.49 -5.95
C ALA A 452 -7.74 16.93 -7.15
N SER A 453 -8.46 16.41 -8.13
CA SER A 453 -7.90 15.96 -9.40
C SER A 453 -8.61 16.65 -10.55
N VAL A 454 -7.84 17.16 -11.49
CA VAL A 454 -8.34 17.71 -12.76
C VAL A 454 -7.79 16.85 -13.89
N THR A 455 -8.66 16.38 -14.77
CA THR A 455 -8.27 15.52 -15.88
C THR A 455 -8.69 16.16 -17.19
N PHE A 456 -7.72 16.50 -18.04
CA PHE A 456 -7.98 16.90 -19.41
C PHE A 456 -8.32 15.67 -20.25
N TRP A 457 -9.39 15.81 -21.02
CA TRP A 457 -9.92 14.76 -21.84
C TRP A 457 -10.16 15.30 -23.28
N ASN A 458 -9.59 14.61 -24.25
CA ASN A 458 -9.73 14.97 -25.67
C ASN A 458 -10.57 13.90 -26.38
N PRO A 459 -11.73 14.27 -27.00
CA PRO A 459 -12.58 13.32 -27.70
C PRO A 459 -11.93 12.65 -28.90
N ASP A 460 -10.86 13.20 -29.45
CA ASP A 460 -10.26 12.65 -30.65
C ASP A 460 -9.54 11.32 -30.39
N TYR A 461 -9.00 11.14 -29.19
CA TYR A 461 -8.23 9.92 -28.84
C TYR A 461 -8.51 9.34 -27.44
N ASP A 462 -9.27 10.03 -26.56
CA ASP A 462 -9.55 9.53 -25.21
C ASP A 462 -10.93 8.84 -25.08
N LYS A 463 -11.67 8.62 -26.19
CA LYS A 463 -13.04 8.04 -26.16
C LYS A 463 -13.11 6.68 -25.50
N GLU A 464 -12.08 5.86 -25.71
CA GLU A 464 -12.03 4.47 -25.22
C GLU A 464 -11.97 4.39 -23.68
N CYS A 465 -11.45 5.42 -23.01
CA CYS A 465 -11.36 5.44 -21.55
C CYS A 465 -12.64 5.92 -20.86
N ALA A 466 -13.56 6.57 -21.59
CA ALA A 466 -14.74 7.19 -21.00
C ALA A 466 -15.62 6.25 -20.17
N PRO A 467 -15.93 5.00 -20.60
CA PRO A 467 -16.75 4.08 -19.79
C PRO A 467 -16.12 3.76 -18.44
N ALA A 468 -14.82 3.52 -18.39
CA ALA A 468 -14.10 3.20 -17.16
C ALA A 468 -13.97 4.43 -16.25
N LEU A 469 -13.70 5.61 -16.82
CA LEU A 469 -13.65 6.86 -16.06
C LEU A 469 -15.01 7.20 -15.43
N CYS A 470 -16.11 7.08 -16.20
CA CYS A 470 -17.46 7.32 -15.69
C CYS A 470 -17.78 6.38 -14.53
N LYS A 471 -17.40 5.09 -14.64
CA LYS A 471 -17.58 4.11 -13.58
C LYS A 471 -16.80 4.49 -12.34
N ILE A 472 -15.49 4.74 -12.45
CA ILE A 472 -14.62 5.12 -11.33
C ILE A 472 -15.12 6.37 -10.61
N ALA A 473 -15.56 7.38 -11.38
CA ALA A 473 -16.07 8.61 -10.80
C ALA A 473 -17.35 8.36 -9.99
N ARG A 474 -18.31 7.60 -10.54
CA ARG A 474 -19.56 7.26 -9.83
C ARG A 474 -19.33 6.41 -8.60
N ASP A 475 -18.47 5.39 -8.69
CA ASP A 475 -18.13 4.51 -7.56
C ASP A 475 -17.47 5.31 -6.42
N ALA A 476 -16.77 6.40 -6.75
CA ALA A 476 -16.23 7.36 -5.79
C ALA A 476 -17.24 8.42 -5.33
N GLY A 477 -18.52 8.38 -5.80
CA GLY A 477 -19.54 9.37 -5.48
C GLY A 477 -19.33 10.72 -6.17
N GLN A 478 -18.60 10.77 -7.29
CA GLN A 478 -18.31 12.00 -8.03
C GLN A 478 -19.32 12.20 -9.17
N GLU A 479 -19.58 13.46 -9.49
CA GLU A 479 -20.42 13.82 -10.62
C GLU A 479 -19.71 13.60 -11.96
N VAL A 480 -20.39 12.96 -12.91
CA VAL A 480 -19.88 12.73 -14.27
C VAL A 480 -20.52 13.75 -15.19
N PRO A 481 -19.73 14.60 -15.88
CA PRO A 481 -20.28 15.57 -16.82
C PRO A 481 -21.08 14.89 -17.94
N GLU A 482 -22.20 15.48 -18.35
CA GLU A 482 -23.07 14.94 -19.40
C GLU A 482 -22.33 14.69 -20.73
N TRP A 483 -21.38 15.58 -21.06
CA TRP A 483 -20.59 15.44 -22.29
C TRP A 483 -19.70 14.19 -22.26
N LEU A 484 -19.15 13.80 -21.09
CA LEU A 484 -18.36 12.59 -20.92
C LEU A 484 -19.26 11.34 -20.89
N ALA A 485 -20.41 11.41 -20.21
CA ALA A 485 -21.37 10.32 -20.11
C ALA A 485 -21.93 9.88 -21.48
N LYS A 486 -21.96 10.76 -22.49
CA LYS A 486 -22.37 10.42 -23.87
C LYS A 486 -21.48 9.35 -24.51
N PHE A 487 -20.20 9.26 -24.11
CA PHE A 487 -19.25 8.28 -24.63
C PHE A 487 -19.23 6.98 -23.83
N GLU A 488 -19.97 6.87 -22.74
CA GLU A 488 -20.01 5.66 -21.88
C GLU A 488 -20.54 4.41 -22.60
N LYS A 489 -21.45 4.57 -23.55
CA LYS A 489 -22.08 3.46 -24.31
C LYS A 489 -21.25 2.97 -25.50
N SER A 490 -20.04 3.45 -25.67
CA SER A 490 -19.15 3.01 -26.76
C SER A 490 -18.81 1.52 -26.59
N LYS A 491 -19.00 0.73 -27.66
CA LYS A 491 -18.69 -0.71 -27.69
C LYS A 491 -17.18 -1.00 -27.62
N GLU A 492 -16.33 0.01 -27.63
CA GLU A 492 -14.87 -0.06 -27.76
C GLU A 492 -14.13 -0.18 -26.44
N SER A 493 -14.83 -0.24 -25.29
CA SER A 493 -14.22 -0.28 -23.94
C SER A 493 -13.27 -1.45 -23.67
N LYS A 494 -13.30 -2.50 -24.50
CA LYS A 494 -12.36 -3.64 -24.41
C LYS A 494 -10.98 -3.34 -25.03
N GLN A 495 -10.83 -2.25 -25.78
CA GLN A 495 -9.61 -1.96 -26.56
C GLN A 495 -8.64 -1.01 -25.85
N TRP A 496 -9.05 -0.29 -24.79
CA TRP A 496 -8.16 0.63 -24.07
C TRP A 496 -6.85 -0.02 -23.58
N LYS A 497 -6.90 -1.28 -23.16
CA LYS A 497 -5.69 -2.05 -22.77
C LYS A 497 -4.82 -2.50 -23.96
N VAL A 498 -5.38 -2.66 -25.15
CA VAL A 498 -4.69 -3.28 -26.30
C VAL A 498 -4.02 -2.25 -27.20
N ALA A 499 -4.61 -1.07 -27.38
CA ALA A 499 -4.05 -0.02 -28.23
C ALA A 499 -2.74 0.55 -27.70
N ASN A 500 -2.61 0.65 -26.36
CA ASN A 500 -1.42 1.22 -25.72
C ASN A 500 -0.24 0.24 -25.60
N ALA A 501 -0.46 -1.07 -25.68
CA ALA A 501 0.62 -2.06 -25.69
C ALA A 501 1.47 -2.01 -27.00
N LYS A 502 0.92 -1.49 -28.11
CA LYS A 502 1.63 -1.38 -29.40
C LYS A 502 2.53 -0.14 -29.48
N LEU A 503 2.26 0.91 -28.71
CA LEU A 503 3.08 2.13 -28.70
C LEU A 503 4.37 1.97 -27.89
N THR A 504 4.43 1.05 -26.94
CA THR A 504 5.64 0.79 -26.14
C THR A 504 6.70 -0.05 -26.86
N SER A 505 6.35 -0.75 -27.94
CA SER A 505 7.29 -1.53 -28.75
C SER A 505 7.97 -0.74 -29.88
N ALA A 506 7.57 0.50 -30.11
CA ALA A 506 8.15 1.37 -31.16
C ALA A 506 9.12 2.45 -30.62
N GLU A 507 9.23 2.60 -29.29
CA GLU A 507 10.09 3.60 -28.61
C GLU A 507 11.06 2.96 -27.59
N ALA A 508 11.32 1.65 -27.71
CA ALA A 508 12.32 0.95 -26.90
C ALA A 508 13.69 0.95 -27.57
#